data_1077e479ef73080ef8cd14f4a66d0da8
#
_entry.id   1077e479ef73080ef8cd14f4a66d0da8
#
_cell.length_a   1.000
_cell.length_b   1.000
_cell.length_c   1.000
_cell.angle_alpha   90.00
_cell.angle_beta   90.00
_cell.angle_gamma   90.00
#
_symmetry.space_group_name_H-M   'P 1'
#
loop_
_entity.id
_entity.type
_entity.pdbx_description
1 polymer ?
#
loop_
_entity_poly.entity_id
_entity_poly.type
_entity_poly.pdbx_seq_one_letter_code
_entity_poly.pdbx_strand_id
1 'polypeptide(L)'
;TRILSSAASDVYKRQIVYGDIEYVKYNDVSKVVRKWKAGVFRPGKFKWGWMPPHPGFFMKKSCYDSYGLFNLNLSTSADYELMLRVLEVHNLKHIYISKTITSMRVGGASNSSLINRFLANRNDKKAWTIHAINPFWFTFILKPLRKLPQFLKI
;
A
#
# COMPACT_ATOMS: atom_id res chain seq x y z
N THR A 1 14.03 -10.40 29.10
CA THR A 1 12.68 -9.82 29.35
C THR A 1 12.59 -8.35 28.91
N ARG A 2 13.65 -7.54 29.11
CA ARG A 2 13.67 -6.10 28.70
C ARG A 2 13.61 -5.88 27.19
N ILE A 3 14.20 -6.75 26.36
CA ILE A 3 14.23 -6.61 24.90
C ILE A 3 12.83 -6.84 24.31
N LEU A 4 12.08 -7.81 24.84
CA LEU A 4 10.71 -8.08 24.40
C LEU A 4 9.74 -6.96 24.79
N SER A 5 9.94 -6.32 25.95
CA SER A 5 9.11 -5.20 26.39
C SER A 5 9.35 -3.93 25.56
N SER A 6 10.60 -3.66 25.13
CA SER A 6 10.89 -2.50 24.27
C SER A 6 10.32 -2.68 22.87
N ALA A 7 10.47 -3.87 22.26
CA ALA A 7 9.89 -4.16 20.96
C ALA A 7 8.35 -4.09 20.98
N ALA A 8 7.71 -4.63 22.00
CA ALA A 8 6.26 -4.55 22.19
C ALA A 8 5.81 -3.09 22.40
N SER A 9 6.53 -2.29 23.20
CA SER A 9 6.23 -0.88 23.40
C SER A 9 6.42 -0.05 22.12
N ASP A 10 7.39 -0.39 21.29
CA ASP A 10 7.61 0.26 20.00
C ASP A 10 6.49 -0.05 19.00
N VAL A 11 6.02 -1.28 18.93
CA VAL A 11 4.84 -1.65 18.12
C VAL A 11 3.59 -0.90 18.62
N TYR A 12 3.40 -0.82 19.95
CA TYR A 12 2.25 -0.11 20.52
C TYR A 12 2.26 1.39 20.21
N LYS A 13 3.43 2.02 20.12
CA LYS A 13 3.58 3.44 19.77
C LYS A 13 3.40 3.72 18.27
N ARG A 14 3.40 2.69 17.40
CA ARG A 14 3.23 2.87 15.96
C ARG A 14 1.78 3.15 15.62
N GLN A 15 1.58 4.04 14.66
CA GLN A 15 0.27 4.44 14.14
C GLN A 15 -0.17 3.55 12.99
N ILE A 16 0.82 3.03 12.25
CA ILE A 16 0.63 2.21 11.05
C ILE A 16 1.49 0.95 11.16
N VAL A 17 0.90 -0.19 10.81
CA VAL A 17 1.60 -1.47 10.62
C VAL A 17 1.26 -1.97 9.23
N TYR A 18 2.25 -2.40 8.47
CA TYR A 18 2.01 -3.03 7.17
C TYR A 18 3.02 -4.14 6.91
N GLY A 19 2.64 -5.07 6.03
CA GLY A 19 3.48 -6.22 5.70
C GLY A 19 3.33 -6.66 4.25
N ASP A 20 3.94 -7.78 3.94
CA ASP A 20 3.85 -8.40 2.62
C ASP A 20 2.50 -9.08 2.43
N ILE A 21 2.10 -9.25 1.18
CA ILE A 21 0.92 -10.04 0.82
C ILE A 21 1.27 -11.03 -0.28
N GLU A 22 0.46 -12.06 -0.40
CA GLU A 22 0.51 -12.98 -1.52
C GLU A 22 -0.86 -13.10 -2.20
N TYR A 23 -0.83 -13.47 -3.47
CA TYR A 23 -2.01 -13.80 -4.23
C TYR A 23 -2.01 -15.31 -4.48
N VAL A 24 -3.13 -15.95 -4.19
CA VAL A 24 -3.33 -17.40 -4.32
C VAL A 24 -4.38 -17.68 -5.38
N LYS A 25 -4.38 -18.88 -5.96
CA LYS A 25 -5.42 -19.30 -6.91
C LYS A 25 -6.79 -19.27 -6.24
N TYR A 26 -7.82 -18.92 -7.01
CA TYR A 26 -9.19 -18.84 -6.50
C TYR A 26 -9.68 -20.16 -5.91
N ASN A 27 -9.45 -21.26 -6.64
CA ASN A 27 -9.90 -22.60 -6.28
C ASN A 27 -8.87 -23.42 -5.48
N ASP A 28 -7.68 -22.88 -5.23
CA ASP A 28 -6.62 -23.58 -4.53
C ASP A 28 -5.70 -22.58 -3.80
N VAL A 29 -6.03 -22.32 -2.55
CA VAL A 29 -5.31 -21.34 -1.72
C VAL A 29 -3.89 -21.76 -1.36
N SER A 30 -3.53 -23.03 -1.58
CA SER A 30 -2.16 -23.51 -1.38
C SER A 30 -1.22 -23.04 -2.50
N LYS A 31 -1.77 -22.66 -3.66
CA LYS A 31 -0.99 -22.25 -4.83
C LYS A 31 -0.84 -20.73 -4.89
N VAL A 32 0.34 -20.27 -4.47
CA VAL A 32 0.75 -18.87 -4.60
C VAL A 32 1.08 -18.57 -6.07
N VAL A 33 0.48 -17.51 -6.62
CA VAL A 33 0.70 -17.07 -8.01
C VAL A 33 1.46 -15.76 -8.11
N ARG A 34 1.58 -15.02 -6.99
CA ARG A 34 2.29 -13.75 -6.93
C ARG A 34 2.58 -13.39 -5.48
N LYS A 35 3.80 -12.89 -5.23
CA LYS A 35 4.18 -12.34 -3.92
C LYS A 35 4.48 -10.84 -4.05
N TRP A 36 3.86 -10.04 -3.20
CA TRP A 36 4.11 -8.61 -3.14
C TRP A 36 4.84 -8.28 -1.84
N LYS A 37 6.17 -8.16 -1.95
CA LYS A 37 7.02 -7.68 -0.87
C LYS A 37 6.93 -6.16 -0.81
N ALA A 38 6.38 -5.63 0.29
CA ALA A 38 6.20 -4.19 0.50
C ALA A 38 7.55 -3.47 0.65
N GLY A 39 8.42 -4.03 1.48
CA GLY A 39 9.68 -3.40 1.86
C GLY A 39 9.48 -2.13 2.71
N VAL A 40 10.56 -1.67 3.32
CA VAL A 40 10.54 -0.50 4.22
C VAL A 40 10.16 0.77 3.46
N PHE A 41 9.24 1.56 4.01
CA PHE A 41 8.94 2.90 3.55
C PHE A 41 10.08 3.86 3.94
N ARG A 42 10.35 4.81 3.05
CA ARG A 42 11.18 6.00 3.29
C ARG A 42 10.50 7.18 2.58
N PRO A 43 10.53 8.40 3.15
CA PRO A 43 9.99 9.59 2.49
C PRO A 43 10.49 9.74 1.05
N GLY A 44 9.61 10.12 0.14
CA GLY A 44 9.89 10.19 -1.29
C GLY A 44 9.69 8.89 -2.06
N LYS A 45 9.49 7.75 -1.39
CA LYS A 45 9.40 6.44 -2.05
C LYS A 45 8.18 6.31 -2.98
N PHE A 46 7.08 7.01 -2.67
CA PHE A 46 5.91 7.08 -3.54
C PHE A 46 6.22 7.70 -4.90
N LYS A 47 7.16 8.68 -4.97
CA LYS A 47 7.61 9.29 -6.23
C LYS A 47 8.23 8.28 -7.20
N TRP A 48 8.78 7.18 -6.66
CA TRP A 48 9.33 6.06 -7.42
C TRP A 48 8.30 4.97 -7.75
N GLY A 49 6.99 5.29 -7.68
CA GLY A 49 5.91 4.36 -7.99
C GLY A 49 5.70 3.27 -6.94
N TRP A 50 6.27 3.43 -5.73
CA TRP A 50 6.06 2.50 -4.64
C TRP A 50 4.77 2.83 -3.88
N MET A 51 4.13 1.80 -3.37
CA MET A 51 3.09 1.86 -2.35
C MET A 51 3.09 0.56 -1.55
N PRO A 52 2.69 0.55 -0.27
CA PRO A 52 2.46 -0.71 0.43
C PRO A 52 1.21 -1.40 -0.11
N PRO A 53 1.10 -2.73 0.01
CA PRO A 53 -0.11 -3.43 -0.37
C PRO A 53 -1.26 -3.06 0.59
N HIS A 54 -2.35 -2.49 0.06
CA HIS A 54 -3.49 -2.06 0.87
C HIS A 54 -4.05 -3.18 1.78
N PRO A 55 -4.23 -4.44 1.31
CA PRO A 55 -4.77 -5.49 2.17
C PRO A 55 -3.87 -5.93 3.32
N GLY A 56 -2.59 -5.53 3.25
CA GLY A 56 -1.61 -5.71 4.33
C GLY A 56 -1.29 -4.40 5.06
N PHE A 57 -2.17 -3.40 5.03
CA PHE A 57 -1.96 -2.10 5.64
C PHE A 57 -2.99 -1.84 6.73
N PHE A 58 -2.53 -1.69 7.97
CA PHE A 58 -3.37 -1.47 9.15
C PHE A 58 -3.01 -0.15 9.81
N MET A 59 -4.01 0.62 10.17
CA MET A 59 -3.85 1.92 10.80
C MET A 59 -4.74 2.02 12.06
N LYS A 60 -4.25 2.65 13.10
CA LYS A 60 -5.05 2.91 14.31
C LYS A 60 -6.29 3.72 13.97
N LYS A 61 -7.41 3.42 14.63
CA LYS A 61 -8.68 4.16 14.45
C LYS A 61 -8.49 5.66 14.68
N SER A 62 -7.77 6.05 15.73
CA SER A 62 -7.47 7.45 16.03
C SER A 62 -6.78 8.21 14.89
N CYS A 63 -6.06 7.52 14.01
CA CYS A 63 -5.46 8.17 12.85
C CYS A 63 -6.51 8.50 11.78
N TYR A 64 -7.55 7.68 11.61
CA TYR A 64 -8.69 8.04 10.77
C TYR A 64 -9.44 9.26 11.32
N ASP A 65 -9.60 9.30 12.64
CA ASP A 65 -10.27 10.43 13.31
C ASP A 65 -9.47 11.74 13.13
N SER A 66 -8.13 11.66 13.16
CA SER A 66 -7.24 12.85 13.08
C SER A 66 -6.89 13.25 11.63
N TYR A 67 -6.75 12.30 10.73
CA TYR A 67 -6.24 12.55 9.37
C TYR A 67 -7.29 12.29 8.28
N GLY A 68 -8.50 11.88 8.65
CA GLY A 68 -9.63 11.67 7.74
C GLY A 68 -9.74 10.25 7.19
N LEU A 69 -10.95 9.93 6.76
CA LEU A 69 -11.33 8.65 6.15
C LEU A 69 -10.89 8.54 4.70
N PHE A 70 -11.28 7.44 4.04
CA PHE A 70 -11.07 7.26 2.60
C PHE A 70 -11.79 8.35 1.79
N ASN A 71 -11.10 8.94 0.82
CA ASN A 71 -11.69 9.88 -0.11
C ASN A 71 -12.45 9.11 -1.23
N LEU A 72 -13.75 8.95 -1.05
CA LEU A 72 -14.60 8.18 -1.96
C LEU A 72 -14.68 8.78 -3.37
N ASN A 73 -14.38 10.09 -3.54
CA ASN A 73 -14.35 10.74 -4.85
C ASN A 73 -13.22 10.21 -5.75
N LEU A 74 -12.26 9.47 -5.19
CA LEU A 74 -11.17 8.84 -5.94
C LEU A 74 -11.45 7.38 -6.29
N SER A 75 -12.65 6.86 -5.96
CA SER A 75 -13.07 5.50 -6.32
C SER A 75 -11.97 4.45 -6.02
N THR A 76 -11.47 3.77 -7.06
CA THR A 76 -10.46 2.70 -6.94
C THR A 76 -9.08 3.16 -6.45
N SER A 77 -8.84 4.45 -6.30
CA SER A 77 -7.58 5.01 -5.78
C SER A 77 -7.71 5.64 -4.39
N ALA A 78 -8.85 5.43 -3.71
CA ALA A 78 -9.07 5.95 -2.36
C ALA A 78 -8.07 5.36 -1.34
N ASP A 79 -7.71 4.08 -1.49
CA ASP A 79 -6.67 3.40 -0.71
C ASP A 79 -5.27 4.00 -0.96
N TYR A 80 -4.95 4.25 -2.22
CA TYR A 80 -3.69 4.87 -2.61
C TYR A 80 -3.55 6.27 -2.01
N GLU A 81 -4.59 7.09 -2.12
CA GLU A 81 -4.62 8.44 -1.55
C GLU A 81 -4.43 8.43 -0.04
N LEU A 82 -5.16 7.56 0.68
CA LEU A 82 -5.02 7.44 2.13
C LEU A 82 -3.58 7.10 2.53
N MET A 83 -2.97 6.10 1.89
CA MET A 83 -1.59 5.70 2.18
C MET A 83 -0.58 6.79 1.83
N LEU A 84 -0.78 7.51 0.72
CA LEU A 84 0.03 8.67 0.34
C LEU A 84 -0.06 9.76 1.40
N ARG A 85 -1.27 10.10 1.83
CA ARG A 85 -1.56 11.12 2.84
C ARG A 85 -0.87 10.81 4.17
N VAL A 86 -1.09 9.61 4.70
CA VAL A 86 -0.60 9.27 6.05
C VAL A 86 0.90 8.96 6.09
N LEU A 87 1.48 8.40 5.03
CA LEU A 87 2.90 8.08 4.98
C LEU A 87 3.74 9.23 4.41
N GLU A 88 3.40 9.75 3.23
CA GLU A 88 4.24 10.71 2.53
C GLU A 88 4.00 12.15 3.01
N VAL A 89 2.73 12.53 3.25
CA VAL A 89 2.39 13.91 3.66
C VAL A 89 2.59 14.09 5.17
N HIS A 90 1.97 13.22 5.97
CA HIS A 90 2.01 13.35 7.44
C HIS A 90 3.14 12.57 8.11
N ASN A 91 3.85 11.71 7.37
CA ASN A 91 4.97 10.90 7.85
C ASN A 91 4.68 10.20 9.20
N LEU A 92 3.51 9.55 9.28
CA LEU A 92 3.07 8.88 10.51
C LEU A 92 4.03 7.77 10.91
N LYS A 93 4.16 7.54 12.21
CA LYS A 93 4.99 6.47 12.76
C LYS A 93 4.50 5.11 12.27
N HIS A 94 5.35 4.39 11.56
CA HIS A 94 5.00 3.13 10.91
C HIS A 94 6.01 2.04 11.22
N ILE A 95 5.59 0.79 11.04
CA ILE A 95 6.46 -0.38 11.07
C ILE A 95 6.13 -1.30 9.88
N TYR A 96 7.17 -1.79 9.23
CA TYR A 96 7.07 -2.84 8.22
C TYR A 96 7.39 -4.19 8.84
N ILE A 97 6.49 -5.13 8.68
CA ILE A 97 6.68 -6.54 9.05
C ILE A 97 7.08 -7.30 7.78
N SER A 98 8.33 -7.76 7.72
CA SER A 98 8.87 -8.53 6.59
C SER A 98 8.35 -9.98 6.58
N LYS A 99 7.03 -10.13 6.60
CA LYS A 99 6.32 -11.40 6.53
C LYS A 99 5.04 -11.23 5.72
N THR A 100 4.58 -12.29 5.07
CA THR A 100 3.24 -12.34 4.48
C THR A 100 2.21 -12.33 5.61
N ILE A 101 1.40 -11.28 5.63
CA ILE A 101 0.37 -11.07 6.66
C ILE A 101 -1.04 -11.20 6.10
N THR A 102 -1.17 -11.25 4.78
CA THR A 102 -2.46 -11.40 4.10
C THR A 102 -2.30 -12.22 2.83
N SER A 103 -3.17 -13.20 2.64
CA SER A 103 -3.32 -13.96 1.39
C SER A 103 -4.62 -13.55 0.69
N MET A 104 -4.53 -13.18 -0.59
CA MET A 104 -5.68 -12.76 -1.41
C MET A 104 -5.91 -13.74 -2.55
N ARG A 105 -7.17 -14.09 -2.81
CA ARG A 105 -7.53 -14.83 -4.01
C ARG A 105 -7.43 -13.93 -5.25
N VAL A 106 -6.89 -14.46 -6.36
CA VAL A 106 -6.89 -13.75 -7.64
C VAL A 106 -8.32 -13.59 -8.16
N GLY A 107 -8.60 -12.53 -8.93
CA GLY A 107 -9.92 -12.31 -9.54
C GLY A 107 -10.69 -11.11 -8.97
N GLY A 108 -10.08 -10.24 -8.19
CA GLY A 108 -10.72 -9.02 -7.67
C GLY A 108 -11.07 -7.99 -8.75
N ALA A 109 -12.01 -7.11 -8.44
CA ALA A 109 -12.61 -6.10 -9.32
C ALA A 109 -11.60 -5.14 -9.99
N SER A 110 -10.45 -4.88 -9.36
CA SER A 110 -9.42 -3.96 -9.88
C SER A 110 -8.61 -4.49 -11.08
N ASN A 111 -8.76 -5.78 -11.43
CA ASN A 111 -8.02 -6.38 -12.55
C ASN A 111 -8.81 -6.53 -13.85
N SER A 112 -10.06 -6.06 -13.89
CA SER A 112 -11.03 -6.46 -14.93
C SER A 112 -10.94 -5.69 -16.25
N SER A 113 -10.18 -4.57 -16.38
CA SER A 113 -10.15 -3.80 -17.64
C SER A 113 -8.94 -2.87 -17.73
N LEU A 114 -8.44 -2.66 -18.96
CA LEU A 114 -7.43 -1.63 -19.28
C LEU A 114 -7.96 -0.23 -18.99
N ILE A 115 -9.26 0.02 -19.19
CA ILE A 115 -9.92 1.29 -18.87
C ILE A 115 -9.84 1.58 -17.38
N ASN A 116 -10.10 0.57 -16.53
CA ASN A 116 -10.00 0.72 -15.07
C ASN A 116 -8.57 1.04 -14.63
N ARG A 117 -7.54 0.51 -15.30
CA ARG A 117 -6.14 0.85 -15.03
C ARG A 117 -5.79 2.28 -15.42
N PHE A 118 -6.33 2.77 -16.54
CA PHE A 118 -6.15 4.16 -16.97
C PHE A 118 -6.84 5.13 -16.00
N LEU A 119 -8.08 4.85 -15.62
CA LEU A 119 -8.83 5.63 -14.64
C LEU A 119 -8.13 5.65 -13.27
N ALA A 120 -7.59 4.51 -12.82
CA ALA A 120 -6.81 4.43 -11.59
C ALA A 120 -5.57 5.34 -11.66
N ASN A 121 -4.81 5.34 -12.76
CA ASN A 121 -3.67 6.24 -12.92
C ASN A 121 -4.06 7.72 -12.89
N ARG A 122 -5.19 8.08 -13.49
CA ARG A 122 -5.72 9.46 -13.45
C ARG A 122 -6.11 9.85 -12.01
N ASN A 123 -6.76 8.97 -11.28
CA ASN A 123 -7.14 9.22 -9.88
C ASN A 123 -5.92 9.22 -8.95
N ASP A 124 -4.92 8.39 -9.21
CA ASP A 124 -3.64 8.46 -8.50
C ASP A 124 -3.00 9.85 -8.66
N LYS A 125 -2.99 10.40 -9.88
CA LYS A 125 -2.49 11.76 -10.13
C LYS A 125 -3.28 12.82 -9.34
N LYS A 126 -4.62 12.69 -9.29
CA LYS A 126 -5.46 13.59 -8.46
C LYS A 126 -5.09 13.53 -6.99
N ALA A 127 -4.75 12.33 -6.45
CA ALA A 127 -4.33 12.20 -5.06
C ALA A 127 -3.11 13.08 -4.74
N TRP A 128 -2.14 13.19 -5.65
CA TRP A 128 -0.99 14.09 -5.49
C TRP A 128 -1.38 15.56 -5.50
N THR A 129 -2.26 15.94 -6.43
CA THR A 129 -2.75 17.33 -6.56
C THR A 129 -3.51 17.78 -5.31
N ILE A 130 -4.36 16.90 -4.73
CA ILE A 130 -5.12 17.20 -3.50
C ILE A 130 -4.20 17.59 -2.35
N HIS A 131 -3.02 16.96 -2.26
CA HIS A 131 -2.07 17.21 -1.18
C HIS A 131 -0.99 18.24 -1.55
N ALA A 132 -1.10 18.91 -2.69
CA ALA A 132 -0.13 19.91 -3.19
C ALA A 132 1.32 19.38 -3.23
N ILE A 133 1.51 18.09 -3.48
CA ILE A 133 2.80 17.44 -3.66
C ILE A 133 3.01 17.01 -5.10
N ASN A 134 4.24 17.10 -5.58
CA ASN A 134 4.55 16.82 -6.98
C ASN A 134 5.17 15.43 -7.13
N PRO A 135 4.54 14.53 -7.93
CA PRO A 135 5.18 13.29 -8.37
C PRO A 135 6.28 13.61 -9.40
N PHE A 136 7.20 12.68 -9.63
CA PHE A 136 8.02 12.72 -10.84
C PHE A 136 7.15 12.41 -12.07
N TRP A 137 7.54 12.89 -13.25
CA TRP A 137 6.81 12.62 -14.49
C TRP A 137 6.67 11.11 -14.78
N PHE A 138 7.65 10.31 -14.35
CA PHE A 138 7.69 8.86 -14.54
C PHE A 138 7.04 8.04 -13.41
N THR A 139 6.59 8.67 -12.32
CA THR A 139 6.01 7.98 -11.14
C THR A 139 4.92 6.98 -11.52
N PHE A 140 4.01 7.40 -12.42
CA PHE A 140 2.87 6.59 -12.82
C PHE A 140 3.22 5.49 -13.83
N ILE A 141 4.38 5.61 -14.49
CA ILE A 141 4.95 4.56 -15.35
C ILE A 141 5.65 3.50 -14.49
N LEU A 142 6.40 3.92 -13.49
CA LEU A 142 7.10 3.01 -12.60
C LEU A 142 6.15 2.18 -11.72
N LYS A 143 5.00 2.75 -11.33
CA LYS A 143 4.04 2.05 -10.47
C LYS A 143 3.58 0.69 -11.04
N PRO A 144 3.14 0.55 -12.29
CA PRO A 144 2.84 -0.76 -12.87
C PRO A 144 4.09 -1.62 -13.13
N LEU A 145 5.23 -1.03 -13.52
CA LEU A 145 6.47 -1.79 -13.77
C LEU A 145 6.99 -2.49 -12.52
N ARG A 146 6.83 -1.88 -11.34
CA ARG A 146 7.18 -2.52 -10.06
C ARG A 146 6.38 -3.77 -9.72
N LYS A 147 5.30 -4.05 -10.45
CA LYS A 147 4.52 -5.28 -10.27
C LYS A 147 5.18 -6.47 -10.98
N LEU A 148 6.00 -6.25 -12.01
CA LEU A 148 6.60 -7.33 -12.81
C LEU A 148 7.47 -8.28 -11.98
N PRO A 149 8.40 -7.81 -11.12
CA PRO A 149 9.22 -8.72 -10.31
C PRO A 149 8.44 -9.57 -9.31
N GLN A 150 7.19 -9.20 -9.01
CA GLN A 150 6.34 -9.91 -8.06
C GLN A 150 5.87 -11.27 -8.58
N PHE A 151 5.95 -11.48 -9.90
CA PHE A 151 5.63 -12.74 -10.56
C PHE A 151 6.83 -13.67 -10.71
N LEU A 152 8.06 -13.15 -10.54
CA LEU A 152 9.31 -13.89 -10.75
C LEU A 152 9.83 -14.57 -9.48
N LYS A 153 9.31 -14.25 -8.31
CA LYS A 153 9.78 -14.72 -7.00
C LYS A 153 8.72 -15.57 -6.27
N ILE A 154 8.16 -16.52 -7.00
CA ILE A 154 7.24 -17.51 -6.43
C ILE A 154 7.99 -18.71 -5.93
#